data_deaacdb68c1abb177abd9e8580ac6476
#
_entry.id   deaacdb68c1abb177abd9e8580ac6476
#
_cell.length_a   1.000
_cell.length_b   1.000
_cell.length_c   1.000
_cell.angle_alpha   90.00
_cell.angle_beta   90.00
_cell.angle_gamma   90.00
#
_symmetry.space_group_name_H-M   'P 1'
#
loop_
_entity.id
_entity.type
_entity.pdbx_description
1 polymer ?
#
loop_
_entity_poly.entity_id
_entity_poly.type
_entity_poly.pdbx_seq_one_letter_code
_entity_poly.pdbx_strand_id
1 'polypeptide(L)'
;MKATFLTLLAFSASLGAAHPPVESRTSSPSSYKACENTATSRHCWGNYSIDTDWYETFPETGVTREYWLSVTNTTMALDGYNREQVLSFNGSVPGPLIWGDWGDSIIIHVTNNMKDNGTAIHWHGMRQLGTGEYDGVPGVTQCPIAPGETYTYKFNATQYGSTWYHSHSITQYSDGLQGPLIINGPATADYDEDLGMLHLLDWSHTPISALWTTARILRPPALSGGLINGTNTFNCTGSTDVNCVGGGEKWETVFEAGKKYRIRLLNSATNGHFQFSIDGHSLTVIGMDLVPIVPYKADSIEVSMGQRYDIIVEANATPNDYWLRAGWKTRCAINSNPQDITGIVRYSSHSSSDPTSTSTVNISATNCGDEPLENLVPHLPVNVGSFSSSGVVQENISFVAGNVFTWTLNNSSLLIDWENPTLLRILDGESIFPTEYNVVPIEITAADPIWAIIIIQDVANIVAGHPFHFHGHDFIVIGQDVGIFDVKTSKVNLINAPRRDVATVPRSGYLAIAFKKDNPGSWLMHCHIAWHASQGFALQVVESESRISAAIADKRILTDTCAAWNKYSAHAPWPMDDSGI
;
A
#
# COMPACT_ATOMS: atom_id res chain seq x y z
N MET A 1 -49.00 -78.04 -0.28
CA MET A 1 -47.57 -77.99 -0.13
C MET A 1 -47.18 -76.52 -0.06
N LYS A 2 -46.77 -76.05 1.09
CA LYS A 2 -46.45 -74.62 1.35
C LYS A 2 -44.94 -74.49 1.21
N ALA A 3 -44.50 -73.59 0.35
CA ALA A 3 -43.07 -73.20 0.22
C ALA A 3 -42.88 -71.83 0.92
N THR A 4 -42.02 -71.80 1.92
CA THR A 4 -41.69 -70.64 2.72
C THR A 4 -40.48 -69.95 2.08
N PHE A 5 -40.58 -68.68 1.70
CA PHE A 5 -39.43 -67.88 1.27
C PHE A 5 -38.81 -67.22 2.50
N LEU A 6 -37.53 -67.49 2.70
CA LEU A 6 -36.66 -66.79 3.66
C LEU A 6 -35.99 -65.60 2.97
N THR A 7 -36.28 -64.38 3.46
CA THR A 7 -35.62 -63.18 3.01
C THR A 7 -34.40 -62.90 3.89
N LEU A 8 -33.20 -62.94 3.33
CA LEU A 8 -31.95 -62.49 3.99
C LEU A 8 -31.90 -60.95 3.90
N LEU A 9 -31.90 -60.29 5.05
CA LEU A 9 -31.47 -58.87 5.17
C LEU A 9 -29.97 -58.83 5.40
N ALA A 10 -29.26 -58.24 4.45
CA ALA A 10 -27.85 -57.89 4.62
C ALA A 10 -27.71 -56.54 5.32
N PHE A 11 -27.18 -56.55 6.54
CA PHE A 11 -26.77 -55.33 7.22
C PHE A 11 -25.37 -54.94 6.74
N SER A 12 -25.24 -53.80 6.03
CA SER A 12 -23.98 -53.18 5.76
C SER A 12 -23.63 -52.26 6.95
N ALA A 13 -22.66 -52.69 7.76
CA ALA A 13 -22.05 -51.86 8.79
C ALA A 13 -21.05 -50.89 8.14
N SER A 14 -21.38 -49.60 8.09
CA SER A 14 -20.42 -48.52 7.77
C SER A 14 -19.52 -48.30 8.99
N LEU A 15 -18.24 -48.62 8.86
CA LEU A 15 -17.18 -48.22 9.80
C LEU A 15 -16.99 -46.71 9.68
N GLY A 16 -17.61 -45.94 10.56
CA GLY A 16 -17.32 -44.53 10.79
C GLY A 16 -15.96 -44.44 11.51
N ALA A 17 -14.96 -43.90 10.85
CA ALA A 17 -13.71 -43.51 11.51
C ALA A 17 -14.02 -42.41 12.51
N ALA A 18 -13.97 -42.70 13.79
CA ALA A 18 -14.04 -41.71 14.86
C ALA A 18 -12.74 -40.88 14.84
N HIS A 19 -12.85 -39.61 14.56
CA HIS A 19 -11.78 -38.65 14.86
C HIS A 19 -11.58 -38.63 16.39
N PRO A 20 -10.32 -38.55 16.88
CA PRO A 20 -10.08 -38.35 18.30
C PRO A 20 -10.71 -37.01 18.75
N PRO A 21 -11.28 -36.95 19.95
CA PRO A 21 -11.86 -35.72 20.46
C PRO A 21 -10.75 -34.67 20.58
N VAL A 22 -10.98 -33.49 19.99
CA VAL A 22 -10.20 -32.31 20.27
C VAL A 22 -10.39 -32.02 21.76
N GLU A 23 -9.34 -32.23 22.54
CA GLU A 23 -9.31 -31.78 23.94
C GLU A 23 -9.51 -30.26 23.95
N SER A 24 -10.68 -29.81 24.36
CA SER A 24 -10.89 -28.43 24.72
C SER A 24 -10.02 -28.13 25.94
N ARG A 25 -8.88 -27.51 25.72
CA ARG A 25 -8.15 -26.86 26.80
C ARG A 25 -9.03 -25.71 27.30
N THR A 26 -9.83 -25.98 28.31
CA THR A 26 -10.37 -24.96 29.19
C THR A 26 -9.19 -24.35 29.96
N SER A 27 -8.56 -23.34 29.37
CA SER A 27 -7.69 -22.44 30.12
C SER A 27 -8.63 -21.68 31.09
N SER A 28 -8.47 -21.93 32.37
CA SER A 28 -9.04 -21.07 33.42
C SER A 28 -8.67 -19.62 33.08
N PRO A 29 -9.58 -18.65 33.20
CA PRO A 29 -9.23 -17.26 33.00
C PRO A 29 -8.18 -16.91 34.06
N SER A 30 -6.91 -16.86 33.67
CA SER A 30 -5.91 -16.15 34.44
C SER A 30 -6.43 -14.72 34.52
N SER A 31 -6.43 -14.12 35.70
CA SER A 31 -6.76 -12.72 35.92
C SER A 31 -5.71 -11.87 35.21
N TYR A 32 -5.80 -11.76 33.89
CA TYR A 32 -4.98 -10.82 33.13
C TYR A 32 -5.42 -9.44 33.54
N LYS A 33 -4.56 -8.74 34.27
CA LYS A 33 -4.71 -7.30 34.46
C LYS A 33 -4.55 -6.69 33.06
N ALA A 34 -5.61 -6.05 32.56
CA ALA A 34 -5.57 -5.37 31.28
C ALA A 34 -4.31 -4.49 31.21
N CYS A 35 -3.53 -4.66 30.14
CA CYS A 35 -2.25 -3.98 29.95
C CYS A 35 -2.51 -2.64 29.27
N GLU A 36 -2.25 -1.53 29.96
CA GLU A 36 -2.52 -0.19 29.46
C GLU A 36 -1.39 0.28 28.53
N ASN A 37 -1.74 0.80 27.36
CA ASN A 37 -0.79 1.41 26.42
C ASN A 37 -0.40 2.80 26.90
N THR A 38 0.82 2.93 27.42
CA THR A 38 1.40 4.17 27.94
C THR A 38 2.76 4.43 27.31
N ALA A 39 3.36 5.58 27.57
CA ALA A 39 4.70 5.94 27.06
C ALA A 39 5.80 4.90 27.41
N THR A 40 5.60 4.06 28.43
CA THR A 40 6.56 3.05 28.89
C THR A 40 6.02 1.62 28.78
N SER A 41 4.91 1.43 28.07
CA SER A 41 4.27 0.13 27.87
C SER A 41 3.54 0.08 26.52
N ARG A 42 4.18 0.56 25.46
CA ARG A 42 3.60 0.62 24.11
C ARG A 42 3.28 -0.76 23.52
N HIS A 43 3.87 -1.82 24.04
CA HIS A 43 3.56 -3.20 23.68
C HIS A 43 2.17 -3.68 24.12
N CYS A 44 1.51 -2.94 25.00
CA CYS A 44 0.19 -3.27 25.56
C CYS A 44 -0.96 -2.77 24.69
N TRP A 45 -2.11 -3.51 24.67
CA TRP A 45 -3.35 -3.09 24.05
C TRP A 45 -4.56 -3.75 24.71
N GLY A 46 -4.91 -3.33 25.92
CA GLY A 46 -6.01 -3.94 26.70
C GLY A 46 -5.76 -5.41 27.01
N ASN A 47 -6.60 -6.29 26.50
CA ASN A 47 -6.44 -7.75 26.61
C ASN A 47 -5.49 -8.36 25.58
N TYR A 48 -4.98 -7.55 24.67
CA TYR A 48 -4.10 -7.89 23.56
C TYR A 48 -2.73 -7.24 23.77
N SER A 49 -1.77 -7.61 22.96
CA SER A 49 -0.43 -7.04 22.97
C SER A 49 0.22 -7.12 21.60
N ILE A 50 1.44 -6.65 21.49
CA ILE A 50 2.29 -6.80 20.32
C ILE A 50 2.51 -8.29 19.92
N ASP A 51 2.36 -9.22 20.87
CA ASP A 51 2.52 -10.67 20.68
C ASP A 51 1.23 -11.35 20.18
N THR A 52 0.15 -10.59 19.95
CA THR A 52 -1.10 -11.13 19.43
C THR A 52 -1.04 -11.23 17.92
N ASP A 53 -1.25 -12.43 17.37
CA ASP A 53 -1.34 -12.64 15.94
C ASP A 53 -2.70 -12.16 15.41
N TRP A 54 -2.71 -11.05 14.67
CA TRP A 54 -3.93 -10.49 14.10
C TRP A 54 -4.55 -11.30 12.96
N TYR A 55 -3.86 -12.30 12.43
CA TYR A 55 -4.45 -13.29 11.52
C TYR A 55 -5.38 -14.25 12.24
N GLU A 56 -5.12 -14.52 13.52
CA GLU A 56 -5.89 -15.48 14.32
C GLU A 56 -6.96 -14.77 15.18
N THR A 57 -6.66 -13.55 15.67
CA THR A 57 -7.58 -12.80 16.53
C THR A 57 -7.26 -11.31 16.57
N PHE A 58 -8.30 -10.50 16.75
CA PHE A 58 -8.20 -9.05 16.91
C PHE A 58 -9.31 -8.57 17.86
N PRO A 59 -9.21 -7.35 18.43
CA PRO A 59 -10.24 -6.80 19.30
C PRO A 59 -11.57 -6.64 18.56
N GLU A 60 -12.67 -6.91 19.27
CA GLU A 60 -14.02 -6.52 18.85
C GLU A 60 -14.44 -5.32 19.71
N THR A 61 -14.12 -4.10 19.28
CA THR A 61 -14.36 -2.89 20.06
C THR A 61 -15.84 -2.50 20.08
N GLY A 62 -16.60 -2.88 19.06
CA GLY A 62 -17.97 -2.44 18.84
C GLY A 62 -18.07 -0.94 18.47
N VAL A 63 -16.93 -0.27 18.26
CA VAL A 63 -16.85 1.14 17.87
C VAL A 63 -16.87 1.27 16.37
N THR A 64 -17.69 2.18 15.87
CA THR A 64 -17.70 2.58 14.45
C THR A 64 -17.16 3.98 14.31
N ARG A 65 -16.19 4.16 13.42
CA ARG A 65 -15.62 5.46 13.01
C ARG A 65 -16.18 5.80 11.64
N GLU A 66 -16.73 7.00 11.49
CA GLU A 66 -17.39 7.42 10.27
C GLU A 66 -16.80 8.73 9.75
N TYR A 67 -16.50 8.76 8.44
CA TYR A 67 -15.78 9.86 7.78
C TYR A 67 -16.45 10.25 6.47
N TRP A 68 -16.31 11.53 6.10
CA TRP A 68 -16.82 12.09 4.85
C TRP A 68 -15.68 12.77 4.09
N LEU A 69 -15.43 12.29 2.89
CA LEU A 69 -14.42 12.82 1.99
C LEU A 69 -15.10 13.38 0.74
N SER A 70 -14.76 14.63 0.42
CA SER A 70 -15.16 15.29 -0.82
C SER A 70 -13.97 15.39 -1.75
N VAL A 71 -14.06 14.78 -2.93
CA VAL A 71 -13.02 14.86 -3.96
C VAL A 71 -13.26 16.11 -4.78
N THR A 72 -12.26 16.98 -4.86
CA THR A 72 -12.34 18.27 -5.59
C THR A 72 -11.10 18.51 -6.43
N ASN A 73 -11.28 19.29 -7.50
CA ASN A 73 -10.22 19.80 -8.36
C ASN A 73 -10.11 21.32 -8.18
N THR A 74 -8.93 21.82 -7.83
CA THR A 74 -8.71 23.21 -7.48
C THR A 74 -7.30 23.69 -7.87
N THR A 75 -7.01 24.97 -7.64
CA THR A 75 -5.65 25.54 -7.74
C THR A 75 -5.07 25.70 -6.36
N MET A 76 -3.83 25.26 -6.15
CA MET A 76 -3.10 25.40 -4.88
C MET A 76 -1.65 25.81 -5.12
N ALA A 77 -1.04 26.46 -4.12
CA ALA A 77 0.38 26.85 -4.11
C ALA A 77 1.10 26.17 -2.93
N LEU A 78 1.28 24.84 -3.00
CA LEU A 78 1.78 24.02 -1.89
C LEU A 78 3.26 24.30 -1.55
N ASP A 79 4.03 24.77 -2.54
CA ASP A 79 5.44 25.16 -2.38
C ASP A 79 5.69 26.63 -2.73
N GLY A 80 4.63 27.42 -2.93
CA GLY A 80 4.73 28.81 -3.38
C GLY A 80 4.63 28.98 -4.90
N TYR A 81 4.30 27.90 -5.63
CA TYR A 81 3.96 27.95 -7.04
C TYR A 81 2.50 27.55 -7.25
N ASN A 82 1.70 28.43 -7.87
CA ASN A 82 0.31 28.16 -8.21
C ASN A 82 0.24 27.04 -9.25
N ARG A 83 -0.36 25.92 -8.86
CA ARG A 83 -0.63 24.80 -9.75
C ARG A 83 -2.14 24.62 -9.91
N GLU A 84 -2.60 24.60 -11.14
CA GLU A 84 -3.97 24.20 -11.49
C GLU A 84 -4.10 22.68 -11.46
N GLN A 85 -5.33 22.18 -11.38
CA GLN A 85 -5.66 20.75 -11.36
C GLN A 85 -4.98 19.99 -10.20
N VAL A 86 -4.98 20.59 -9.03
CA VAL A 86 -4.65 19.88 -7.79
C VAL A 86 -5.91 19.15 -7.34
N LEU A 87 -5.82 17.83 -7.29
CA LEU A 87 -6.89 16.99 -6.75
C LEU A 87 -6.72 16.87 -5.23
N SER A 88 -7.80 17.00 -4.49
CA SER A 88 -7.72 17.04 -3.04
C SER A 88 -8.92 16.40 -2.37
N PHE A 89 -8.69 15.87 -1.17
CA PHE A 89 -9.78 15.50 -0.26
C PHE A 89 -10.08 16.66 0.69
N ASN A 90 -11.33 17.09 0.72
CA ASN A 90 -11.79 18.18 1.57
C ASN A 90 -10.96 19.47 1.44
N GLY A 91 -10.38 19.71 0.25
CA GLY A 91 -9.60 20.91 -0.04
C GLY A 91 -8.17 20.92 0.54
N SER A 92 -7.61 19.79 0.93
CA SER A 92 -6.24 19.68 1.45
C SER A 92 -5.43 18.60 0.74
N VAL A 93 -4.11 18.77 0.71
CA VAL A 93 -3.10 17.81 0.26
C VAL A 93 -1.97 17.81 1.30
N PRO A 94 -1.70 16.66 1.95
CA PRO A 94 -2.50 15.45 1.96
C PRO A 94 -3.93 15.68 2.46
N GLY A 95 -4.83 14.76 2.13
CA GLY A 95 -6.19 14.74 2.64
C GLY A 95 -6.25 14.57 4.18
N PRO A 96 -7.45 14.66 4.79
CA PRO A 96 -7.62 14.53 6.23
C PRO A 96 -7.13 13.20 6.78
N LEU A 97 -6.62 13.20 8.01
CA LEU A 97 -6.31 11.96 8.72
C LEU A 97 -7.59 11.15 8.97
N ILE A 98 -7.60 9.92 8.46
CA ILE A 98 -8.53 8.88 8.90
C ILE A 98 -7.81 8.04 9.95
N TRP A 99 -8.49 7.75 11.06
CA TRP A 99 -7.90 6.94 12.10
C TRP A 99 -8.93 6.05 12.79
N GLY A 100 -8.48 4.96 13.35
CA GLY A 100 -9.26 4.09 14.21
C GLY A 100 -8.35 3.37 15.18
N ASP A 101 -8.96 2.67 16.13
CA ASP A 101 -8.24 1.75 16.98
C ASP A 101 -8.33 0.33 16.40
N TRP A 102 -7.37 -0.51 16.68
CA TRP A 102 -7.36 -1.89 16.26
C TRP A 102 -8.66 -2.60 16.70
N GLY A 103 -9.41 -3.11 15.74
CA GLY A 103 -10.72 -3.73 15.93
C GLY A 103 -11.94 -2.81 15.73
N ASP A 104 -11.75 -1.52 15.43
CA ASP A 104 -12.84 -0.63 15.07
C ASP A 104 -13.41 -0.97 13.68
N SER A 105 -14.68 -0.71 13.48
CA SER A 105 -15.30 -0.65 12.16
C SER A 105 -15.13 0.75 11.58
N ILE A 106 -14.73 0.85 10.31
CA ILE A 106 -14.48 2.13 9.63
C ILE A 106 -15.46 2.26 8.48
N ILE A 107 -16.16 3.39 8.42
CA ILE A 107 -17.08 3.75 7.34
C ILE A 107 -16.62 5.07 6.76
N ILE A 108 -16.42 5.11 5.42
CA ILE A 108 -15.98 6.32 4.74
C ILE A 108 -16.88 6.58 3.54
N HIS A 109 -17.53 7.75 3.54
CA HIS A 109 -18.35 8.24 2.45
C HIS A 109 -17.48 9.11 1.55
N VAL A 110 -17.24 8.67 0.31
CA VAL A 110 -16.46 9.43 -0.67
C VAL A 110 -17.38 9.99 -1.73
N THR A 111 -17.52 11.30 -1.77
CA THR A 111 -18.32 12.00 -2.78
C THR A 111 -17.41 12.60 -3.85
N ASN A 112 -17.63 12.24 -5.11
CA ASN A 112 -16.91 12.82 -6.23
C ASN A 112 -17.54 14.17 -6.63
N ASN A 113 -16.96 15.27 -6.17
CA ASN A 113 -17.37 16.63 -6.51
C ASN A 113 -16.54 17.25 -7.67
N MET A 114 -15.78 16.42 -8.40
CA MET A 114 -15.21 16.87 -9.66
C MET A 114 -16.30 17.07 -10.71
N LYS A 115 -16.05 17.93 -11.69
CA LYS A 115 -17.01 18.21 -12.79
C LYS A 115 -16.95 17.13 -13.87
N ASP A 116 -15.82 16.49 -14.00
CA ASP A 116 -15.45 15.50 -14.97
C ASP A 116 -14.62 14.41 -14.27
N ASN A 117 -14.44 13.29 -14.91
CA ASN A 117 -13.72 12.12 -14.45
C ASN A 117 -14.36 11.36 -13.27
N GLY A 118 -14.32 10.06 -13.38
CA GLY A 118 -14.56 9.15 -12.29
C GLY A 118 -13.40 9.12 -11.31
N THR A 119 -13.63 8.54 -10.15
CA THR A 119 -12.59 8.24 -9.16
C THR A 119 -12.93 6.97 -8.39
N ALA A 120 -11.95 6.32 -7.79
CA ALA A 120 -12.15 5.25 -6.85
C ALA A 120 -11.01 5.30 -5.82
N ILE A 121 -11.29 4.97 -4.56
CA ILE A 121 -10.32 5.19 -3.47
C ILE A 121 -9.90 3.85 -2.89
N HIS A 122 -8.60 3.59 -2.96
CA HIS A 122 -7.96 2.42 -2.38
C HIS A 122 -7.45 2.70 -0.96
N TRP A 123 -7.57 1.70 -0.10
CA TRP A 123 -7.13 1.69 1.30
C TRP A 123 -5.85 0.86 1.39
N HIS A 124 -4.75 1.49 1.04
CA HIS A 124 -3.47 0.83 0.78
C HIS A 124 -3.00 -0.02 1.96
N GLY A 125 -2.67 -1.28 1.70
CA GLY A 125 -2.18 -2.24 2.69
C GLY A 125 -3.23 -2.82 3.64
N MET A 126 -4.49 -2.35 3.59
CA MET A 126 -5.58 -2.98 4.33
C MET A 126 -5.97 -4.30 3.67
N ARG A 127 -6.09 -5.37 4.47
CA ARG A 127 -6.43 -6.70 3.94
C ARG A 127 -7.81 -6.78 3.29
N GLN A 128 -8.71 -5.88 3.61
CA GLN A 128 -10.11 -5.94 3.14
C GLN A 128 -10.73 -7.34 3.34
N LEU A 129 -10.48 -7.95 4.52
CA LEU A 129 -10.86 -9.32 4.81
C LEU A 129 -12.39 -9.49 4.77
N GLY A 130 -12.90 -10.21 3.76
CA GLY A 130 -14.33 -10.38 3.52
C GLY A 130 -15.05 -9.08 3.10
N THR A 131 -14.32 -8.09 2.58
CA THR A 131 -14.84 -6.79 2.16
C THR A 131 -14.19 -6.34 0.84
N GLY A 132 -13.94 -7.29 -0.08
CA GLY A 132 -13.24 -7.04 -1.36
C GLY A 132 -13.95 -6.02 -2.25
N GLU A 133 -15.27 -5.84 -2.12
CA GLU A 133 -16.03 -4.79 -2.80
C GLU A 133 -15.61 -3.36 -2.41
N TYR A 134 -14.88 -3.21 -1.30
CA TYR A 134 -14.40 -1.92 -0.80
C TYR A 134 -12.91 -1.68 -1.02
N ASP A 135 -12.23 -2.53 -1.79
CA ASP A 135 -10.80 -2.35 -2.10
C ASP A 135 -10.51 -1.10 -2.95
N GLY A 136 -11.46 -0.68 -3.77
CA GLY A 136 -11.43 0.64 -4.40
C GLY A 136 -10.64 0.73 -5.70
N VAL A 137 -10.57 -0.33 -6.50
CA VAL A 137 -9.88 -0.34 -7.80
C VAL A 137 -10.90 -0.33 -8.93
N PRO A 138 -10.91 0.72 -9.80
CA PRO A 138 -11.82 0.76 -10.93
C PRO A 138 -11.52 -0.36 -11.93
N GLY A 139 -12.57 -1.01 -12.45
CA GLY A 139 -12.44 -2.12 -13.40
C GLY A 139 -11.98 -3.46 -12.80
N VAL A 140 -11.57 -3.47 -11.53
CA VAL A 140 -11.21 -4.68 -10.79
C VAL A 140 -12.27 -4.99 -9.74
N THR A 141 -12.43 -4.13 -8.75
CA THR A 141 -13.36 -4.34 -7.64
C THR A 141 -14.64 -3.51 -7.74
N GLN A 142 -14.64 -2.40 -8.47
CA GLN A 142 -15.80 -1.52 -8.64
C GLN A 142 -15.75 -0.75 -9.97
N CYS A 143 -16.86 -0.12 -10.36
CA CYS A 143 -16.84 0.96 -11.35
C CYS A 143 -16.40 2.27 -10.68
N PRO A 144 -15.89 3.26 -11.44
CA PRO A 144 -15.58 4.58 -10.88
C PRO A 144 -16.81 5.25 -10.25
N ILE A 145 -16.58 6.04 -9.23
CA ILE A 145 -17.59 6.96 -8.65
C ILE A 145 -17.78 8.10 -9.66
N ALA A 146 -18.95 8.18 -10.28
CA ALA A 146 -19.25 9.23 -11.25
C ALA A 146 -19.32 10.61 -10.59
N PRO A 147 -19.12 11.71 -11.34
CA PRO A 147 -19.32 13.06 -10.82
C PRO A 147 -20.69 13.27 -10.18
N GLY A 148 -20.70 13.79 -8.94
CA GLY A 148 -21.88 14.00 -8.12
C GLY A 148 -22.34 12.79 -7.31
N GLU A 149 -21.78 11.62 -7.53
CA GLU A 149 -22.15 10.38 -6.83
C GLU A 149 -21.26 10.14 -5.59
N THR A 150 -21.73 9.24 -4.70
CA THR A 150 -21.03 8.87 -3.47
C THR A 150 -20.90 7.36 -3.37
N TYR A 151 -19.71 6.88 -3.03
CA TYR A 151 -19.46 5.50 -2.64
C TYR A 151 -19.17 5.41 -1.15
N THR A 152 -19.76 4.44 -0.46
CA THR A 152 -19.54 4.22 0.97
C THR A 152 -18.71 2.97 1.19
N TYR A 153 -17.46 3.16 1.56
CA TYR A 153 -16.53 2.09 1.92
C TYR A 153 -16.74 1.66 3.37
N LYS A 154 -16.65 0.34 3.63
CA LYS A 154 -16.86 -0.24 4.98
C LYS A 154 -15.92 -1.40 5.19
N PHE A 155 -15.09 -1.33 6.22
CA PHE A 155 -14.19 -2.42 6.58
C PHE A 155 -13.86 -2.40 8.08
N ASN A 156 -13.34 -3.51 8.58
CA ASN A 156 -12.88 -3.62 9.96
C ASN A 156 -11.36 -3.44 10.00
N ALA A 157 -10.86 -2.72 10.99
CA ALA A 157 -9.45 -2.54 11.27
C ALA A 157 -8.88 -3.81 11.92
N THR A 158 -8.72 -4.90 11.13
CA THR A 158 -8.19 -6.19 11.61
C THR A 158 -6.69 -6.17 11.85
N GLN A 159 -5.99 -5.19 11.28
CA GLN A 159 -4.55 -4.90 11.42
C GLN A 159 -4.39 -3.55 12.10
N TYR A 160 -3.17 -3.24 12.55
CA TYR A 160 -2.82 -1.93 13.09
C TYR A 160 -1.47 -1.44 12.55
N GLY A 161 -1.25 -0.14 12.57
CA GLY A 161 -0.03 0.50 12.07
C GLY A 161 -0.31 1.71 11.22
N SER A 162 0.62 2.00 10.32
CA SER A 162 0.65 3.18 9.47
C SER A 162 0.37 2.83 8.03
N THR A 163 -0.64 3.46 7.45
CA THR A 163 -0.96 3.31 6.04
C THR A 163 -1.59 4.59 5.48
N TRP A 164 -2.15 4.54 4.30
CA TRP A 164 -2.69 5.69 3.59
C TRP A 164 -3.86 5.29 2.70
N TYR A 165 -4.57 6.27 2.21
CA TYR A 165 -5.61 6.09 1.21
C TYR A 165 -5.34 6.99 0.01
N HIS A 166 -5.67 6.53 -1.17
CA HIS A 166 -5.42 7.31 -2.39
C HIS A 166 -6.35 6.90 -3.52
N SER A 167 -6.51 7.80 -4.48
CA SER A 167 -7.20 7.43 -5.71
C SER A 167 -6.42 6.34 -6.46
N HIS A 168 -7.16 5.36 -6.94
CA HIS A 168 -6.64 4.30 -7.80
C HIS A 168 -7.12 4.45 -9.26
N SER A 169 -7.52 5.67 -9.62
CA SER A 169 -7.94 5.99 -10.98
C SER A 169 -6.81 6.74 -11.68
N ILE A 170 -6.09 6.05 -12.57
CA ILE A 170 -5.01 6.64 -13.37
C ILE A 170 -3.94 7.27 -12.45
N THR A 171 -3.49 8.48 -12.78
CA THR A 171 -2.46 9.23 -12.02
C THR A 171 -3.04 10.20 -10.98
N GLN A 172 -4.32 10.05 -10.57
CA GLN A 172 -4.98 11.05 -9.71
C GLN A 172 -4.30 11.24 -8.35
N TYR A 173 -3.75 10.17 -7.74
CA TYR A 173 -3.06 10.30 -6.46
C TYR A 173 -1.79 11.18 -6.58
N SER A 174 -1.12 11.10 -7.71
CA SER A 174 0.06 11.91 -8.03
C SER A 174 -0.26 13.40 -8.21
N ASP A 175 -1.52 13.72 -8.51
CA ASP A 175 -2.04 15.08 -8.57
C ASP A 175 -2.56 15.58 -7.21
N GLY A 176 -2.39 14.79 -6.13
CA GLY A 176 -2.64 15.17 -4.75
C GLY A 176 -3.76 14.38 -4.04
N LEU A 177 -4.49 13.49 -4.76
CA LEU A 177 -5.65 12.79 -4.20
C LEU A 177 -5.23 11.60 -3.33
N GLN A 178 -4.65 11.90 -2.17
CA GLN A 178 -4.13 10.95 -1.19
C GLN A 178 -4.19 11.52 0.24
N GLY A 179 -4.19 10.65 1.24
CA GLY A 179 -4.20 11.07 2.64
C GLY A 179 -3.81 9.96 3.62
N PRO A 180 -3.51 10.30 4.89
CA PRO A 180 -3.07 9.36 5.91
C PRO A 180 -4.20 8.52 6.48
N LEU A 181 -3.89 7.24 6.75
CA LEU A 181 -4.73 6.32 7.52
C LEU A 181 -3.90 5.70 8.64
N ILE A 182 -4.33 5.86 9.88
CA ILE A 182 -3.66 5.30 11.05
C ILE A 182 -4.63 4.38 11.80
N ILE A 183 -4.23 3.14 12.02
CA ILE A 183 -4.90 2.25 12.95
C ILE A 183 -4.02 2.12 14.19
N ASN A 184 -4.51 2.65 15.32
CA ASN A 184 -3.77 2.61 16.57
C ASN A 184 -3.71 1.16 17.09
N GLY A 185 -2.58 0.80 17.65
CA GLY A 185 -2.33 -0.52 18.21
C GLY A 185 -1.03 -0.54 19.00
N PRO A 186 -0.57 -1.71 19.44
CA PRO A 186 0.68 -1.83 20.17
C PRO A 186 1.89 -1.55 19.28
N ALA A 187 3.07 -1.34 19.90
CA ALA A 187 4.32 -1.10 19.20
C ALA A 187 5.47 -1.89 19.86
N THR A 188 6.53 -2.18 19.09
CA THR A 188 7.68 -2.97 19.54
C THR A 188 8.69 -2.17 20.38
N ALA A 189 8.53 -0.85 20.50
CA ALA A 189 9.34 -0.02 21.37
C ALA A 189 8.55 1.16 21.94
N ASP A 190 9.02 1.68 23.08
CA ASP A 190 8.39 2.76 23.81
C ASP A 190 8.73 4.13 23.22
N TYR A 191 7.74 5.04 23.23
CA TYR A 191 7.86 6.43 22.80
C TYR A 191 6.92 7.33 23.63
N ASP A 192 7.29 8.61 23.76
CA ASP A 192 6.52 9.59 24.52
C ASP A 192 5.37 10.15 23.67
N GLU A 193 5.66 10.57 22.44
CA GLU A 193 4.70 11.24 21.55
C GLU A 193 4.69 10.60 20.17
N ASP A 194 3.50 10.53 19.54
CA ASP A 194 3.29 10.12 18.16
C ASP A 194 3.02 11.38 17.30
N LEU A 195 3.93 11.70 16.40
CA LEU A 195 3.80 12.87 15.52
C LEU A 195 2.92 12.62 14.30
N GLY A 196 2.39 11.39 14.16
CA GLY A 196 1.55 11.02 13.04
C GLY A 196 2.33 10.73 11.75
N MET A 197 1.63 10.83 10.63
CA MET A 197 2.20 10.53 9.32
C MET A 197 3.09 11.64 8.81
N LEU A 198 4.21 11.25 8.24
CA LEU A 198 5.11 12.10 7.47
C LEU A 198 5.10 11.63 6.00
N HIS A 199 4.33 12.32 5.17
CA HIS A 199 4.24 12.04 3.74
C HIS A 199 5.43 12.64 3.00
N LEU A 200 6.16 11.81 2.28
CA LEU A 200 7.17 12.20 1.30
C LEU A 200 6.56 12.07 -0.10
N LEU A 201 6.32 13.20 -0.75
CA LEU A 201 5.77 13.27 -2.10
C LEU A 201 6.79 13.88 -3.04
N ASP A 202 6.81 13.42 -4.28
CA ASP A 202 7.34 14.23 -5.38
C ASP A 202 6.25 15.18 -5.88
N TRP A 203 6.66 16.31 -6.45
CA TRP A 203 5.73 17.33 -6.87
C TRP A 203 6.11 17.92 -8.22
N SER A 204 5.11 18.18 -9.05
CA SER A 204 5.30 18.85 -10.34
C SER A 204 4.41 20.10 -10.43
N HIS A 205 4.95 21.20 -10.94
CA HIS A 205 4.18 22.41 -11.25
C HIS A 205 3.27 22.20 -12.48
N THR A 206 3.57 21.22 -13.31
CA THR A 206 2.66 20.77 -14.38
C THR A 206 1.85 19.58 -13.85
N PRO A 207 0.52 19.55 -14.04
CA PRO A 207 -0.29 18.41 -13.67
C PRO A 207 0.25 17.09 -14.23
N ILE A 208 0.23 16.06 -13.42
CA ILE A 208 0.75 14.73 -13.81
C ILE A 208 -0.04 14.16 -14.99
N SER A 209 -1.35 14.37 -15.00
CA SER A 209 -2.22 14.02 -16.12
C SER A 209 -1.81 14.70 -17.44
N ALA A 210 -1.32 15.93 -17.40
CA ALA A 210 -0.78 16.61 -18.59
C ALA A 210 0.60 16.07 -18.99
N LEU A 211 1.43 15.67 -18.02
CA LEU A 211 2.74 15.03 -18.27
C LEU A 211 2.60 13.62 -18.83
N TRP A 212 1.47 12.96 -18.64
CA TRP A 212 1.19 11.62 -19.15
C TRP A 212 1.41 11.52 -20.65
N THR A 213 1.02 12.53 -21.44
CA THR A 213 1.22 12.55 -22.88
C THR A 213 2.68 12.39 -23.32
N THR A 214 3.63 12.79 -22.46
CA THR A 214 5.07 12.59 -22.67
C THR A 214 5.56 11.29 -22.04
N ALA A 215 5.13 11.00 -20.80
CA ALA A 215 5.56 9.83 -20.04
C ALA A 215 5.21 8.51 -20.76
N ARG A 216 4.03 8.45 -21.40
CA ARG A 216 3.54 7.25 -22.08
C ARG A 216 4.33 6.85 -23.32
N ILE A 217 5.13 7.76 -23.90
CA ILE A 217 5.83 7.50 -25.18
C ILE A 217 7.30 7.13 -24.93
N LEU A 218 7.96 7.71 -23.94
CA LEU A 218 9.40 7.64 -23.82
C LEU A 218 9.87 7.48 -22.36
N ARG A 219 10.37 8.52 -21.77
CA ARG A 219 10.85 8.56 -20.37
C ARG A 219 9.93 9.42 -19.54
N PRO A 220 9.67 9.04 -18.29
CA PRO A 220 9.01 9.94 -17.36
C PRO A 220 9.71 11.31 -17.35
N PRO A 221 8.97 12.41 -17.44
CA PRO A 221 9.54 13.76 -17.39
C PRO A 221 10.13 14.05 -16.01
N ALA A 222 11.03 15.04 -15.93
CA ALA A 222 11.52 15.53 -14.65
C ALA A 222 10.38 16.19 -13.87
N LEU A 223 10.25 15.84 -12.59
CA LEU A 223 9.35 16.52 -11.67
C LEU A 223 10.01 17.78 -11.09
N SER A 224 9.21 18.75 -10.62
CA SER A 224 9.73 20.07 -10.22
C SER A 224 10.45 20.05 -8.88
N GLY A 225 10.06 19.16 -7.95
CA GLY A 225 10.60 19.07 -6.61
C GLY A 225 9.90 17.98 -5.80
N GLY A 226 9.67 18.22 -4.52
CA GLY A 226 8.90 17.35 -3.63
C GLY A 226 8.36 18.12 -2.44
N LEU A 227 7.43 17.49 -1.74
CA LEU A 227 6.74 18.03 -0.57
C LEU A 227 6.91 17.09 0.62
N ILE A 228 6.94 17.65 1.81
CA ILE A 228 6.82 16.93 3.07
C ILE A 228 5.50 17.35 3.72
N ASN A 229 4.60 16.41 3.96
CA ASN A 229 3.23 16.71 4.44
C ASN A 229 2.52 17.83 3.64
N GLY A 230 2.70 17.82 2.30
CA GLY A 230 2.03 18.75 1.40
C GLY A 230 2.62 20.15 1.34
N THR A 231 3.79 20.41 1.92
CA THR A 231 4.42 21.73 1.90
C THR A 231 5.91 21.67 1.56
N ASN A 232 6.39 22.74 0.96
CA ASN A 232 7.81 23.02 0.70
C ASN A 232 7.97 24.50 0.34
N THR A 233 9.20 24.91 0.01
CA THR A 233 9.51 26.23 -0.57
C THR A 233 10.00 26.07 -2.00
N PHE A 234 9.58 26.97 -2.89
CA PHE A 234 10.13 27.09 -4.23
C PHE A 234 10.71 28.49 -4.43
N ASN A 235 11.93 28.55 -4.98
CA ASN A 235 12.61 29.82 -5.15
C ASN A 235 12.05 30.62 -6.33
N CYS A 236 11.20 31.59 -6.04
CA CYS A 236 10.61 32.51 -7.01
C CYS A 236 11.42 33.79 -7.25
N THR A 237 12.61 33.95 -6.65
CA THR A 237 13.42 35.17 -6.78
C THR A 237 13.82 35.42 -8.23
N GLY A 238 13.40 36.56 -8.78
CA GLY A 238 13.68 36.94 -10.17
C GLY A 238 12.85 36.20 -11.23
N SER A 239 11.91 35.36 -10.83
CA SER A 239 10.96 34.74 -11.76
C SER A 239 10.02 35.79 -12.37
N THR A 240 9.72 35.64 -13.66
CA THR A 240 8.66 36.40 -14.37
C THR A 240 7.40 35.56 -14.57
N ASP A 241 7.39 34.31 -14.11
CA ASP A 241 6.23 33.43 -14.16
C ASP A 241 5.20 33.88 -13.12
N VAL A 242 4.00 34.21 -13.59
CA VAL A 242 2.88 34.70 -12.77
C VAL A 242 2.39 33.65 -11.75
N ASN A 243 2.68 32.38 -11.98
CA ASN A 243 2.35 31.29 -11.07
C ASN A 243 3.34 31.16 -9.90
N CYS A 244 4.53 31.79 -10.03
CA CYS A 244 5.53 31.79 -8.97
C CYS A 244 5.22 32.88 -7.96
N VAL A 245 4.32 32.57 -7.01
CA VAL A 245 3.74 33.55 -6.06
C VAL A 245 4.54 33.64 -4.75
N GLY A 246 5.40 32.68 -4.48
CA GLY A 246 6.14 32.56 -3.22
C GLY A 246 5.24 32.19 -2.03
N GLY A 247 5.77 32.27 -0.82
CA GLY A 247 5.03 31.99 0.42
C GLY A 247 4.87 30.51 0.78
N GLY A 248 5.57 29.61 0.10
CA GLY A 248 5.70 28.22 0.54
C GLY A 248 6.52 28.12 1.84
N GLU A 249 6.29 27.09 2.62
CA GLU A 249 6.93 26.88 3.92
C GLU A 249 7.49 25.46 4.01
N LYS A 250 8.62 25.29 4.72
CA LYS A 250 9.13 23.98 5.07
C LYS A 250 8.26 23.38 6.17
N TRP A 251 7.97 22.08 6.08
CA TRP A 251 7.39 21.37 7.21
C TRP A 251 8.34 21.39 8.40
N GLU A 252 7.82 21.66 9.59
CA GLU A 252 8.63 21.68 10.80
C GLU A 252 7.95 21.03 12.00
N THR A 253 8.75 20.53 12.93
CA THR A 253 8.32 20.02 14.22
C THR A 253 9.27 20.44 15.34
N VAL A 254 8.77 20.43 16.57
CA VAL A 254 9.57 20.80 17.76
C VAL A 254 9.78 19.59 18.64
N PHE A 255 11.05 19.30 18.94
CA PHE A 255 11.46 18.28 19.88
C PHE A 255 11.77 18.88 21.26
N GLU A 256 11.30 18.23 22.30
CA GLU A 256 11.71 18.47 23.67
C GLU A 256 12.86 17.53 24.03
N ALA A 257 13.98 18.07 24.48
CA ALA A 257 15.18 17.28 24.78
C ALA A 257 14.89 16.13 25.77
N GLY A 258 15.33 14.94 25.41
CA GLY A 258 15.15 13.71 26.18
C GLY A 258 13.88 12.92 25.86
N LYS A 259 12.92 13.47 25.11
CA LYS A 259 11.75 12.71 24.66
C LYS A 259 12.05 11.83 23.46
N LYS A 260 11.20 10.81 23.29
CA LYS A 260 11.17 9.90 22.14
C LYS A 260 9.91 10.16 21.32
N TYR A 261 10.09 10.40 20.05
CA TYR A 261 9.03 10.71 19.10
C TYR A 261 8.86 9.59 18.10
N ARG A 262 7.62 9.10 17.94
CA ARG A 262 7.27 8.23 16.83
C ARG A 262 6.92 9.08 15.62
N ILE A 263 7.55 8.80 14.48
CA ILE A 263 7.22 9.35 13.17
C ILE A 263 6.79 8.18 12.29
N ARG A 264 5.69 8.34 11.57
CA ARG A 264 5.12 7.35 10.66
C ARG A 264 5.45 7.78 9.24
N LEU A 265 6.56 7.26 8.72
CA LEU A 265 7.12 7.64 7.43
C LEU A 265 6.39 6.93 6.29
N LEU A 266 5.98 7.69 5.26
CA LEU A 266 5.34 7.19 4.05
C LEU A 266 6.00 7.79 2.83
N ASN A 267 6.34 6.96 1.84
CA ASN A 267 6.65 7.42 0.49
C ASN A 267 5.40 7.28 -0.39
N SER A 268 4.73 8.38 -0.67
CA SER A 268 3.54 8.46 -1.54
C SER A 268 3.83 9.13 -2.89
N ALA A 269 5.08 9.07 -3.33
CA ALA A 269 5.54 9.68 -4.57
C ALA A 269 5.04 8.94 -5.83
N THR A 270 4.95 9.68 -6.93
CA THR A 270 4.68 9.17 -8.27
C THR A 270 5.80 8.27 -8.79
N ASN A 271 7.06 8.70 -8.55
CA ASN A 271 8.26 8.09 -9.13
C ASN A 271 9.51 8.24 -8.25
N GLY A 272 9.41 8.90 -7.10
CA GLY A 272 10.54 9.25 -6.25
C GLY A 272 10.95 8.16 -5.27
N HIS A 273 12.16 7.61 -5.40
CA HIS A 273 12.80 6.84 -4.33
C HIS A 273 13.49 7.80 -3.37
N PHE A 274 13.26 7.63 -2.07
CA PHE A 274 13.88 8.46 -1.04
C PHE A 274 14.81 7.67 -0.14
N GLN A 275 15.84 8.35 0.36
CA GLN A 275 16.60 7.95 1.53
C GLN A 275 16.34 8.99 2.62
N PHE A 276 15.60 8.57 3.64
CA PHE A 276 15.19 9.46 4.73
C PHE A 276 16.23 9.52 5.83
N SER A 277 16.48 10.71 6.37
CA SER A 277 17.37 10.93 7.54
C SER A 277 17.02 12.22 8.26
N ILE A 278 17.48 12.33 9.52
CA ILE A 278 17.45 13.57 10.31
C ILE A 278 18.87 13.86 10.75
N ASP A 279 19.41 15.03 10.38
CA ASP A 279 20.77 15.41 10.74
C ASP A 279 20.99 15.31 12.25
N GLY A 280 22.09 14.69 12.66
CA GLY A 280 22.46 14.54 14.07
C GLY A 280 21.65 13.54 14.89
N HIS A 281 20.71 12.80 14.28
CA HIS A 281 19.87 11.83 14.97
C HIS A 281 19.99 10.44 14.34
N SER A 282 19.97 9.41 15.19
CA SER A 282 19.79 8.03 14.78
C SER A 282 18.31 7.65 14.86
N LEU A 283 17.86 6.81 13.95
CA LEU A 283 16.49 6.34 13.81
C LEU A 283 16.39 4.93 14.42
N THR A 284 15.36 4.66 15.21
CA THR A 284 15.01 3.30 15.63
C THR A 284 13.79 2.86 14.85
N VAL A 285 13.94 1.94 13.90
CA VAL A 285 12.85 1.43 13.07
C VAL A 285 12.10 0.34 13.84
N ILE A 286 10.78 0.46 13.94
CA ILE A 286 9.92 -0.40 14.77
C ILE A 286 8.79 -1.07 13.99
N GLY A 287 8.56 -0.67 12.75
CA GLY A 287 7.53 -1.23 11.89
C GLY A 287 7.84 -0.98 10.42
N MET A 288 7.37 -1.86 9.56
CA MET A 288 7.36 -1.71 8.11
C MET A 288 5.95 -2.01 7.59
N ASP A 289 5.42 -1.15 6.74
CA ASP A 289 4.04 -1.20 6.26
C ASP A 289 3.07 -1.35 7.48
N LEU A 290 2.23 -2.37 7.55
CA LEU A 290 1.39 -2.64 8.73
C LEU A 290 1.98 -3.73 9.66
N VAL A 291 3.27 -4.06 9.53
CA VAL A 291 3.90 -5.16 10.26
C VAL A 291 4.92 -4.63 11.28
N PRO A 292 4.69 -4.85 12.59
CA PRO A 292 5.69 -4.58 13.61
C PRO A 292 6.92 -5.46 13.43
N ILE A 293 8.11 -4.88 13.62
CA ILE A 293 9.38 -5.58 13.48
C ILE A 293 10.21 -5.52 14.77
N VAL A 294 11.19 -6.41 14.88
CA VAL A 294 12.23 -6.30 15.90
C VAL A 294 12.96 -4.98 15.70
N PRO A 295 13.01 -4.10 16.72
CA PRO A 295 13.61 -2.78 16.56
C PRO A 295 15.09 -2.83 16.17
N TYR A 296 15.49 -2.04 15.18
CA TYR A 296 16.88 -1.85 14.82
C TYR A 296 17.21 -0.36 14.65
N LYS A 297 18.51 -0.02 14.73
CA LYS A 297 18.99 1.37 14.58
C LYS A 297 19.60 1.58 13.20
N ALA A 298 19.31 2.74 12.61
CA ALA A 298 19.87 3.20 11.35
C ALA A 298 20.08 4.71 11.38
N ASP A 299 21.02 5.21 10.58
CA ASP A 299 21.20 6.66 10.39
C ASP A 299 20.34 7.19 9.24
N SER A 300 19.86 6.30 8.38
CA SER A 300 18.93 6.59 7.28
C SER A 300 18.15 5.35 6.90
N ILE A 301 17.02 5.54 6.20
CA ILE A 301 16.12 4.48 5.74
C ILE A 301 15.85 4.65 4.26
N GLU A 302 15.93 3.56 3.50
CA GLU A 302 15.51 3.49 2.10
C GLU A 302 13.99 3.31 2.03
N VAL A 303 13.29 4.17 1.26
CA VAL A 303 11.82 4.12 1.18
C VAL A 303 11.40 4.20 -0.28
N SER A 304 10.92 3.08 -0.83
CA SER A 304 10.33 3.01 -2.17
C SER A 304 8.86 3.43 -2.15
N MET A 305 8.28 3.75 -3.33
CA MET A 305 6.89 4.18 -3.45
C MET A 305 5.92 3.17 -2.84
N GLY A 306 4.95 3.66 -2.06
CA GLY A 306 3.96 2.85 -1.34
C GLY A 306 4.45 2.30 -0.01
N GLN A 307 5.76 2.31 0.28
CA GLN A 307 6.32 1.78 1.52
C GLN A 307 6.12 2.73 2.70
N ARG A 308 5.93 2.14 3.89
CA ARG A 308 5.84 2.85 5.17
C ARG A 308 6.83 2.26 6.15
N TYR A 309 7.35 3.13 7.01
CA TYR A 309 8.15 2.73 8.17
C TYR A 309 7.74 3.53 9.40
N ASP A 310 7.55 2.84 10.51
CA ASP A 310 7.41 3.48 11.80
C ASP A 310 8.79 3.60 12.45
N ILE A 311 9.17 4.82 12.80
CA ILE A 311 10.47 5.12 13.39
C ILE A 311 10.31 5.86 14.72
N ILE A 312 11.24 5.61 15.63
CA ILE A 312 11.39 6.40 16.86
C ILE A 312 12.67 7.21 16.76
N VAL A 313 12.54 8.50 17.03
CA VAL A 313 13.65 9.44 17.13
C VAL A 313 13.77 9.89 18.58
N GLU A 314 14.92 9.68 19.21
CA GLU A 314 15.21 10.19 20.53
C GLU A 314 15.82 11.59 20.41
N ALA A 315 15.23 12.56 21.08
CA ALA A 315 15.69 13.96 21.09
C ALA A 315 16.90 14.11 22.04
N ASN A 316 18.00 13.46 21.68
CA ASN A 316 19.23 13.42 22.48
C ASN A 316 20.41 14.17 21.84
N ALA A 317 20.19 14.84 20.70
CA ALA A 317 21.17 15.71 20.08
C ALA A 317 21.36 17.00 20.89
N THR A 318 22.47 17.70 20.66
CA THR A 318 22.67 19.03 21.25
C THR A 318 21.54 19.96 20.79
N PRO A 319 20.85 20.68 21.71
CA PRO A 319 19.74 21.56 21.32
C PRO A 319 20.16 22.56 20.23
N ASN A 320 19.55 22.42 19.03
CA ASN A 320 19.77 23.23 17.85
C ASN A 320 18.61 22.96 16.87
N ASP A 321 18.65 23.55 15.67
CA ASP A 321 17.78 23.21 14.56
C ASP A 321 18.48 22.26 13.60
N TYR A 322 17.76 21.24 13.13
CA TYR A 322 18.29 20.17 12.30
C TYR A 322 17.45 19.99 11.05
N TRP A 323 18.13 19.74 9.92
CA TRP A 323 17.43 19.34 8.71
C TRP A 323 16.90 17.91 8.84
N LEU A 324 15.65 17.73 8.48
CA LEU A 324 15.04 16.47 8.10
C LEU A 324 15.12 16.38 6.58
N ARG A 325 15.60 15.26 6.06
CA ARG A 325 15.89 15.12 4.63
C ARG A 325 15.16 13.94 4.01
N ALA A 326 14.44 14.19 2.92
CA ALA A 326 13.99 13.19 1.98
C ALA A 326 14.95 13.18 0.77
N GLY A 327 16.08 12.48 0.92
CA GLY A 327 17.15 12.44 -0.07
C GLY A 327 16.75 11.74 -1.35
N TRP A 328 16.61 12.46 -2.44
CA TRP A 328 16.19 11.94 -3.74
C TRP A 328 17.25 11.09 -4.43
N LYS A 329 16.86 9.94 -4.95
CA LYS A 329 17.73 9.02 -5.71
C LYS A 329 17.82 9.43 -7.17
N THR A 330 18.77 10.27 -7.54
CA THR A 330 18.83 10.95 -8.85
C THR A 330 19.03 10.03 -10.06
N ARG A 331 19.44 8.77 -9.86
CA ARG A 331 19.53 7.78 -10.94
C ARG A 331 18.31 6.87 -11.04
N CYS A 332 17.44 6.87 -10.04
CA CYS A 332 16.20 6.14 -10.07
C CYS A 332 15.11 6.93 -10.81
N ALA A 333 15.06 8.24 -10.59
CA ALA A 333 14.12 9.14 -11.26
C ALA A 333 14.72 10.55 -11.42
N ILE A 334 14.21 11.34 -12.37
CA ILE A 334 14.67 12.70 -12.65
C ILE A 334 13.83 13.70 -11.87
N ASN A 335 14.51 14.62 -11.18
CA ASN A 335 13.88 15.71 -10.42
C ASN A 335 14.70 16.99 -10.62
N SER A 336 14.04 18.13 -10.75
CA SER A 336 14.71 19.41 -11.02
C SER A 336 15.34 20.03 -9.76
N ASN A 337 14.77 19.71 -8.57
CA ASN A 337 15.23 20.21 -7.27
C ASN A 337 15.42 19.07 -6.25
N PRO A 338 16.27 18.07 -6.54
CA PRO A 338 16.37 16.85 -5.74
C PRO A 338 17.01 17.07 -4.35
N GLN A 339 17.68 18.21 -4.13
CA GLN A 339 18.35 18.54 -2.87
C GLN A 339 17.49 19.35 -1.89
N ASP A 340 16.34 19.84 -2.36
CA ASP A 340 15.49 20.77 -1.59
C ASP A 340 14.23 20.13 -0.99
N ILE A 341 14.18 18.80 -0.92
CA ILE A 341 13.08 18.10 -0.27
C ILE A 341 13.45 17.91 1.20
N THR A 342 13.21 18.95 1.99
CA THR A 342 13.67 19.05 3.37
C THR A 342 12.59 19.58 4.30
N GLY A 343 12.62 19.14 5.55
CA GLY A 343 11.86 19.68 6.68
C GLY A 343 12.79 20.08 7.82
N ILE A 344 12.24 20.56 8.92
CA ILE A 344 13.02 21.10 10.04
C ILE A 344 12.58 20.44 11.34
N VAL A 345 13.55 19.94 12.12
CA VAL A 345 13.39 19.55 13.51
C VAL A 345 14.02 20.64 14.38
N ARG A 346 13.22 21.29 15.21
CA ARG A 346 13.67 22.34 16.13
C ARG A 346 13.70 21.84 17.57
N TYR A 347 14.66 22.31 18.33
CA TYR A 347 14.70 22.11 19.80
C TYR A 347 14.19 23.35 20.57
N SER A 348 13.69 24.34 19.85
CA SER A 348 13.06 25.52 20.42
C SER A 348 12.03 26.09 19.44
N SER A 349 10.83 26.33 19.91
CA SER A 349 9.76 26.96 19.15
C SER A 349 10.01 28.44 18.78
N HIS A 350 11.10 29.03 19.26
CA HIS A 350 11.44 30.44 19.03
C HIS A 350 12.44 30.65 17.90
N SER A 351 13.02 29.59 17.33
CA SER A 351 13.90 29.72 16.17
C SER A 351 13.09 29.90 14.90
N SER A 352 13.52 30.80 14.03
CA SER A 352 12.91 31.05 12.72
C SER A 352 13.92 31.01 11.57
N SER A 353 15.19 30.68 11.88
CA SER A 353 16.23 30.55 10.86
C SER A 353 16.32 29.13 10.34
N ASP A 354 16.83 28.98 9.12
CA ASP A 354 17.15 27.67 8.56
C ASP A 354 18.26 26.98 9.35
N PRO A 355 18.18 25.63 9.51
CA PRO A 355 19.23 24.88 10.17
C PRO A 355 20.59 25.01 9.47
N THR A 356 21.65 25.04 10.28
CA THR A 356 23.03 25.01 9.79
C THR A 356 23.66 23.62 9.86
N SER A 357 22.87 22.60 10.23
CA SER A 357 23.31 21.22 10.32
C SER A 357 23.71 20.67 8.96
N THR A 358 24.64 19.74 8.95
CA THR A 358 25.12 19.07 7.73
C THR A 358 24.86 17.58 7.82
N SER A 359 24.42 16.99 6.72
CA SER A 359 24.19 15.55 6.64
C SER A 359 25.50 14.78 6.78
N THR A 360 25.49 13.74 7.61
CA THR A 360 26.52 12.70 7.67
C THR A 360 26.16 11.51 6.78
N VAL A 361 24.93 11.46 6.27
CA VAL A 361 24.42 10.39 5.41
C VAL A 361 24.79 10.68 3.96
N ASN A 362 25.40 9.68 3.32
CA ASN A 362 25.69 9.74 1.89
C ASN A 362 24.49 9.15 1.11
N ILE A 363 23.79 10.00 0.36
CA ILE A 363 22.69 9.56 -0.46
C ILE A 363 23.22 8.73 -1.64
N SER A 364 22.88 7.43 -1.65
CA SER A 364 23.21 6.56 -2.77
C SER A 364 22.34 6.90 -3.98
N ALA A 365 22.93 7.51 -5.00
CA ALA A 365 22.19 7.89 -6.21
C ALA A 365 21.64 6.70 -7.00
N THR A 366 22.22 5.51 -6.85
CA THR A 366 21.99 4.33 -7.71
C THR A 366 21.22 3.19 -7.03
N ASN A 367 21.08 3.22 -5.70
CA ASN A 367 20.29 2.22 -5.01
C ASN A 367 18.80 2.56 -5.15
N CYS A 368 18.09 1.84 -6.02
CA CYS A 368 16.64 1.97 -6.23
C CYS A 368 15.89 0.78 -5.61
N GLY A 369 16.45 0.18 -4.58
CA GLY A 369 15.91 -0.98 -3.88
C GLY A 369 15.31 -0.62 -2.52
N ASP A 370 14.95 -1.66 -1.82
CA ASP A 370 14.41 -1.60 -0.46
C ASP A 370 15.52 -1.48 0.60
N GLU A 371 15.10 -1.22 1.83
CA GLU A 371 15.94 -1.41 3.03
C GLU A 371 16.43 -2.86 3.08
N PRO A 372 17.67 -3.12 3.56
CA PRO A 372 18.22 -4.48 3.64
C PRO A 372 17.28 -5.44 4.38
N LEU A 373 16.94 -6.57 3.72
CA LEU A 373 15.95 -7.52 4.25
C LEU A 373 16.34 -8.11 5.61
N GLU A 374 17.62 -8.25 5.89
CA GLU A 374 18.15 -8.74 7.17
C GLU A 374 17.82 -7.83 8.36
N ASN A 375 17.53 -6.55 8.13
CA ASN A 375 17.09 -5.61 9.15
C ASN A 375 15.58 -5.72 9.42
N LEU A 376 14.81 -6.23 8.47
CA LEU A 376 13.34 -6.19 8.45
C LEU A 376 12.75 -7.49 9.04
N VAL A 377 13.07 -7.79 10.29
CA VAL A 377 12.64 -9.03 10.97
C VAL A 377 11.28 -8.82 11.63
N PRO A 378 10.19 -9.48 11.18
CA PRO A 378 8.89 -9.37 11.83
C PRO A 378 8.95 -9.78 13.31
N HIS A 379 8.26 -9.03 14.18
CA HIS A 379 8.17 -9.33 15.62
C HIS A 379 7.44 -10.66 15.86
N LEU A 380 6.32 -10.86 15.15
CA LEU A 380 5.60 -12.13 15.16
C LEU A 380 6.12 -13.03 14.03
N PRO A 381 6.79 -14.13 14.37
CA PRO A 381 7.38 -15.01 13.38
C PRO A 381 6.29 -15.77 12.61
N VAL A 382 6.34 -15.68 11.29
CA VAL A 382 5.51 -16.47 10.38
C VAL A 382 6.44 -17.28 9.48
N ASN A 383 6.21 -18.58 9.41
CA ASN A 383 6.99 -19.47 8.59
C ASN A 383 6.18 -19.95 7.39
N VAL A 384 6.74 -19.79 6.21
CA VAL A 384 6.20 -20.36 4.97
C VAL A 384 6.57 -21.84 4.97
N GLY A 385 5.58 -22.71 4.77
CA GLY A 385 5.85 -24.15 4.61
C GLY A 385 6.69 -24.43 3.36
N SER A 386 7.14 -25.67 3.24
CA SER A 386 7.82 -26.11 2.02
C SER A 386 6.90 -25.95 0.81
N PHE A 387 7.44 -25.48 -0.31
CA PHE A 387 6.73 -25.39 -1.57
C PHE A 387 7.40 -26.27 -2.63
N SER A 388 6.61 -26.67 -3.64
CA SER A 388 7.11 -27.40 -4.82
C SER A 388 7.07 -26.48 -6.04
N SER A 389 7.87 -26.79 -7.04
CA SER A 389 7.87 -26.02 -8.30
C SER A 389 6.52 -26.00 -9.03
N SER A 390 5.62 -26.94 -8.73
CA SER A 390 4.27 -27.01 -9.31
C SER A 390 3.28 -26.00 -8.70
N GLY A 391 3.61 -25.37 -7.57
CA GLY A 391 2.79 -24.35 -6.90
C GLY A 391 3.33 -22.93 -7.06
N VAL A 392 4.28 -22.71 -7.97
CA VAL A 392 4.91 -21.41 -8.21
C VAL A 392 4.33 -20.77 -9.46
N VAL A 393 3.81 -19.57 -9.33
CA VAL A 393 3.48 -18.67 -10.46
C VAL A 393 4.70 -17.81 -10.76
N GLN A 394 5.15 -17.80 -12.00
CA GLN A 394 6.28 -16.96 -12.42
C GLN A 394 5.83 -15.94 -13.45
N GLU A 395 6.09 -14.65 -13.15
CA GLU A 395 5.75 -13.51 -13.96
C GLU A 395 7.02 -12.81 -14.45
N ASN A 396 7.24 -12.84 -15.77
CA ASN A 396 8.40 -12.22 -16.40
C ASN A 396 8.07 -10.81 -16.84
N ILE A 397 8.81 -9.84 -16.33
CA ILE A 397 8.71 -8.43 -16.73
C ILE A 397 9.32 -8.25 -18.12
N SER A 398 8.56 -7.66 -19.01
CA SER A 398 9.00 -7.22 -20.32
C SER A 398 8.27 -5.94 -20.72
N PHE A 399 8.47 -5.46 -21.95
CA PHE A 399 7.79 -4.28 -22.47
C PHE A 399 7.59 -4.37 -23.99
N VAL A 400 6.61 -3.64 -24.48
CA VAL A 400 6.38 -3.41 -25.89
C VAL A 400 6.58 -1.92 -26.17
N ALA A 401 7.53 -1.61 -27.08
CA ALA A 401 7.72 -0.27 -27.58
C ALA A 401 6.77 -0.03 -28.76
N GLY A 402 5.91 1.00 -28.64
CA GLY A 402 4.93 1.38 -29.63
C GLY A 402 4.59 2.87 -29.55
N ASN A 403 3.40 3.25 -30.02
CA ASN A 403 2.87 4.60 -29.83
C ASN A 403 2.66 4.94 -28.34
N VAL A 404 2.41 3.90 -27.54
CA VAL A 404 2.48 3.91 -26.09
C VAL A 404 3.48 2.85 -25.69
N PHE A 405 4.40 3.19 -24.78
CA PHE A 405 5.27 2.21 -24.14
C PHE A 405 4.42 1.45 -23.13
N THR A 406 4.33 0.14 -23.25
CA THR A 406 3.55 -0.70 -22.34
C THR A 406 4.44 -1.72 -21.65
N TRP A 407 4.29 -1.83 -20.33
CA TRP A 407 4.89 -2.90 -19.55
C TRP A 407 4.06 -4.17 -19.68
N THR A 408 4.71 -5.31 -19.60
CA THR A 408 4.04 -6.61 -19.64
C THR A 408 4.53 -7.53 -18.52
N LEU A 409 3.61 -8.34 -18.01
CA LEU A 409 3.87 -9.53 -17.20
C LEU A 409 3.48 -10.74 -18.05
N ASN A 410 4.42 -11.65 -18.30
CA ASN A 410 4.26 -12.79 -19.21
C ASN A 410 3.66 -12.42 -20.60
N ASN A 411 4.11 -11.28 -21.17
CA ASN A 411 3.67 -10.71 -22.44
C ASN A 411 2.22 -10.18 -22.45
N SER A 412 1.55 -10.09 -21.30
CA SER A 412 0.26 -9.42 -21.17
C SER A 412 0.44 -8.08 -20.45
N SER A 413 -0.13 -7.02 -21.00
CA SER A 413 -0.24 -5.71 -20.36
C SER A 413 -1.66 -5.53 -19.85
N LEU A 414 -1.82 -5.07 -18.62
CA LEU A 414 -3.14 -4.83 -18.05
C LEU A 414 -3.85 -3.71 -18.84
N LEU A 415 -5.08 -3.98 -19.23
CA LEU A 415 -6.03 -3.00 -19.71
C LEU A 415 -7.42 -3.42 -19.22
N ILE A 416 -8.01 -2.61 -18.36
CA ILE A 416 -9.29 -2.92 -17.72
C ILE A 416 -10.43 -2.08 -18.27
N ASP A 417 -11.62 -2.65 -18.24
CA ASP A 417 -12.86 -1.98 -18.57
C ASP A 417 -13.55 -1.49 -17.29
N TRP A 418 -13.68 -0.18 -17.14
CA TRP A 418 -14.31 0.44 -15.98
C TRP A 418 -15.81 0.15 -15.86
N GLU A 419 -16.46 -0.23 -16.96
CA GLU A 419 -17.89 -0.55 -17.00
C GLU A 419 -18.18 -1.98 -16.53
N ASN A 420 -17.17 -2.87 -16.57
CA ASN A 420 -17.30 -4.30 -16.31
C ASN A 420 -16.21 -4.82 -15.36
N PRO A 421 -16.21 -4.44 -14.07
CA PRO A 421 -15.20 -4.87 -13.11
C PRO A 421 -15.13 -6.39 -12.98
N THR A 422 -13.91 -6.92 -12.83
CA THR A 422 -13.66 -8.36 -12.67
C THR A 422 -14.49 -8.97 -11.53
N LEU A 423 -14.58 -8.29 -10.38
CA LEU A 423 -15.37 -8.75 -9.24
C LEU A 423 -16.86 -8.89 -9.60
N LEU A 424 -17.43 -7.93 -10.33
CA LEU A 424 -18.83 -7.99 -10.74
C LEU A 424 -19.08 -9.11 -11.73
N ARG A 425 -18.18 -9.34 -12.69
CA ARG A 425 -18.22 -10.48 -13.63
C ARG A 425 -18.27 -11.82 -12.88
N ILE A 426 -17.40 -12.00 -11.86
CA ILE A 426 -17.39 -13.20 -11.04
C ILE A 426 -18.74 -13.36 -10.31
N LEU A 427 -19.28 -12.29 -9.76
CA LEU A 427 -20.59 -12.33 -9.07
C LEU A 427 -21.77 -12.62 -10.00
N ASP A 428 -21.60 -12.38 -11.29
CA ASP A 428 -22.57 -12.72 -12.36
C ASP A 428 -22.32 -14.12 -12.96
N GLY A 429 -21.32 -14.86 -12.44
CA GLY A 429 -21.02 -16.25 -12.81
C GLY A 429 -20.07 -16.40 -13.98
N GLU A 430 -19.35 -15.34 -14.38
CA GLU A 430 -18.27 -15.44 -15.37
C GLU A 430 -17.01 -15.97 -14.72
N SER A 431 -16.33 -16.91 -15.38
CA SER A 431 -15.03 -17.49 -14.97
C SER A 431 -13.97 -17.39 -16.07
N ILE A 432 -14.29 -16.72 -17.18
CA ILE A 432 -13.39 -16.48 -18.31
C ILE A 432 -13.30 -14.98 -18.51
N PHE A 433 -12.10 -14.45 -18.39
CA PHE A 433 -11.83 -13.02 -18.47
C PHE A 433 -11.12 -12.66 -19.77
N PRO A 434 -11.27 -11.43 -20.29
CA PRO A 434 -10.45 -10.92 -21.37
C PRO A 434 -8.96 -11.09 -21.06
N THR A 435 -8.14 -11.42 -22.06
CA THR A 435 -6.69 -11.64 -21.87
C THR A 435 -5.99 -10.40 -21.31
N GLU A 436 -6.46 -9.23 -21.72
CA GLU A 436 -5.96 -7.92 -21.28
C GLU A 436 -6.25 -7.61 -19.80
N TYR A 437 -7.17 -8.33 -19.15
CA TYR A 437 -7.39 -8.21 -17.70
C TYR A 437 -6.25 -8.86 -16.90
N ASN A 438 -5.41 -9.63 -17.56
CA ASN A 438 -4.22 -10.27 -17.00
C ASN A 438 -4.50 -11.01 -15.68
N VAL A 439 -5.53 -11.86 -15.69
CA VAL A 439 -6.00 -12.59 -14.50
C VAL A 439 -5.17 -13.84 -14.27
N VAL A 440 -4.65 -13.95 -13.05
CA VAL A 440 -3.96 -15.12 -12.50
C VAL A 440 -4.87 -15.80 -11.48
N PRO A 441 -5.49 -16.95 -11.81
CA PRO A 441 -6.34 -17.67 -10.85
C PRO A 441 -5.50 -18.42 -9.82
N ILE A 442 -5.84 -18.27 -8.55
CA ILE A 442 -5.21 -18.98 -7.42
C ILE A 442 -6.30 -19.61 -6.56
N GLU A 443 -6.44 -20.93 -6.67
CA GLU A 443 -7.47 -21.68 -5.96
C GLU A 443 -6.95 -22.33 -4.69
N ILE A 444 -7.82 -22.56 -3.72
CA ILE A 444 -7.57 -23.42 -2.56
C ILE A 444 -8.28 -24.76 -2.79
N THR A 445 -7.50 -25.82 -2.88
CA THR A 445 -8.02 -27.18 -2.85
C THR A 445 -7.64 -27.88 -1.54
N ALA A 446 -8.33 -28.95 -1.16
CA ALA A 446 -8.01 -29.71 0.03
C ALA A 446 -6.60 -30.34 0.03
N ALA A 447 -5.97 -30.43 -1.14
CA ALA A 447 -4.64 -30.99 -1.34
C ALA A 447 -3.54 -29.93 -1.44
N ASP A 448 -3.90 -28.63 -1.57
CA ASP A 448 -2.93 -27.56 -1.80
C ASP A 448 -2.40 -26.98 -0.50
N PRO A 449 -1.12 -26.58 -0.47
CA PRO A 449 -0.60 -25.80 0.64
C PRO A 449 -1.38 -24.48 0.78
N ILE A 450 -1.49 -23.97 2.01
CA ILE A 450 -2.14 -22.70 2.32
C ILE A 450 -1.42 -21.49 1.70
N TRP A 451 -0.15 -21.67 1.32
CA TRP A 451 0.71 -20.64 0.74
C TRP A 451 0.70 -20.71 -0.79
N ALA A 452 0.46 -19.54 -1.42
CA ALA A 452 0.78 -19.32 -2.82
C ALA A 452 2.14 -18.62 -2.93
N ILE A 453 2.85 -18.89 -4.03
CA ILE A 453 4.15 -18.29 -4.32
C ILE A 453 4.12 -17.65 -5.70
N ILE A 454 4.51 -16.37 -5.75
CA ILE A 454 4.67 -15.64 -7.01
C ILE A 454 6.12 -15.18 -7.11
N ILE A 455 6.72 -15.39 -8.27
CA ILE A 455 8.04 -14.91 -8.63
C ILE A 455 7.87 -13.84 -9.71
N ILE A 456 8.29 -12.62 -9.42
CA ILE A 456 8.33 -11.55 -10.42
C ILE A 456 9.79 -11.39 -10.83
N GLN A 457 10.07 -11.62 -12.12
CA GLN A 457 11.41 -11.67 -12.68
C GLN A 457 11.63 -10.54 -13.69
N ASP A 458 12.58 -9.64 -13.43
CA ASP A 458 12.98 -8.63 -14.41
C ASP A 458 13.93 -9.24 -15.45
N VAL A 459 13.42 -9.50 -16.64
CA VAL A 459 14.18 -9.89 -17.84
C VAL A 459 14.34 -8.72 -18.82
N ALA A 460 13.71 -7.58 -18.56
CA ALA A 460 13.74 -6.39 -19.41
C ALA A 460 15.05 -5.61 -19.29
N ASN A 461 15.76 -5.75 -18.18
CA ASN A 461 17.05 -5.09 -17.88
C ASN A 461 17.00 -3.56 -18.02
N ILE A 462 15.90 -2.94 -17.60
CA ILE A 462 15.73 -1.48 -17.58
C ILE A 462 16.25 -0.91 -16.24
N VAL A 463 16.66 0.37 -16.26
CA VAL A 463 17.49 1.00 -15.20
C VAL A 463 16.80 1.24 -13.87
N ALA A 464 15.56 0.82 -13.63
CA ALA A 464 14.84 1.05 -12.38
C ALA A 464 14.58 -0.22 -11.60
N GLY A 465 14.50 -0.13 -10.28
CA GLY A 465 13.79 -1.10 -9.45
C GLY A 465 12.28 -0.86 -9.57
N HIS A 466 11.50 -1.91 -9.37
CA HIS A 466 10.04 -1.85 -9.50
C HIS A 466 9.39 -2.23 -8.17
N PRO A 467 8.91 -1.26 -7.34
CA PRO A 467 8.17 -1.58 -6.13
C PRO A 467 6.81 -2.16 -6.50
N PHE A 468 6.60 -3.44 -6.21
CA PHE A 468 5.34 -4.14 -6.43
C PHE A 468 4.50 -4.13 -5.16
N HIS A 469 3.27 -3.66 -5.30
CA HIS A 469 2.22 -3.70 -4.31
C HIS A 469 1.22 -4.81 -4.62
N PHE A 470 0.72 -5.47 -3.57
CA PHE A 470 -0.29 -6.50 -3.69
C PHE A 470 -1.47 -6.19 -2.77
N HIS A 471 -2.65 -5.97 -3.36
CA HIS A 471 -3.88 -5.65 -2.66
C HIS A 471 -4.40 -6.83 -1.84
N GLY A 472 -5.09 -6.54 -0.75
CA GLY A 472 -5.75 -7.54 0.09
C GLY A 472 -4.83 -8.44 0.92
N HIS A 473 -3.49 -8.30 0.78
CA HIS A 473 -2.51 -9.18 1.39
C HIS A 473 -1.29 -8.42 1.89
N ASP A 474 -0.75 -8.86 3.02
CA ASP A 474 0.65 -8.68 3.36
C ASP A 474 1.40 -9.99 3.01
N PHE A 475 2.37 -9.90 2.14
CA PHE A 475 3.14 -11.04 1.67
C PHE A 475 4.49 -11.15 2.37
N ILE A 476 5.05 -12.35 2.38
CA ILE A 476 6.37 -12.65 2.90
C ILE A 476 7.38 -12.60 1.75
N VAL A 477 8.42 -11.78 1.88
CA VAL A 477 9.52 -11.69 0.91
C VAL A 477 10.47 -12.85 1.15
N ILE A 478 10.24 -13.97 0.46
CA ILE A 478 11.06 -15.18 0.62
C ILE A 478 12.38 -15.11 -0.14
N GLY A 479 12.50 -14.22 -1.13
CA GLY A 479 13.75 -13.98 -1.87
C GLY A 479 13.69 -12.71 -2.69
N GLN A 480 14.81 -11.99 -2.72
CA GLN A 480 14.98 -10.77 -3.50
C GLN A 480 16.48 -10.63 -3.80
N ASP A 481 16.85 -10.76 -5.07
CA ASP A 481 18.27 -10.68 -5.48
C ASP A 481 18.37 -10.34 -6.97
N VAL A 482 19.57 -10.02 -7.42
CA VAL A 482 19.89 -9.86 -8.84
C VAL A 482 20.09 -11.22 -9.52
N GLY A 483 19.82 -11.29 -10.83
CA GLY A 483 19.94 -12.53 -11.63
C GLY A 483 18.60 -13.24 -11.83
N ILE A 484 18.66 -14.43 -12.38
CA ILE A 484 17.48 -15.25 -12.71
C ILE A 484 17.13 -16.16 -11.54
N PHE A 485 15.88 -16.17 -11.13
CA PHE A 485 15.39 -17.10 -10.12
C PHE A 485 15.42 -18.55 -10.63
N ASP A 486 16.01 -19.43 -9.83
CA ASP A 486 15.98 -20.87 -10.04
C ASP A 486 15.56 -21.54 -8.73
N VAL A 487 14.48 -22.30 -8.77
CA VAL A 487 13.90 -22.96 -7.59
C VAL A 487 14.87 -23.90 -6.85
N LYS A 488 15.93 -24.37 -7.51
CA LYS A 488 16.92 -25.30 -6.93
C LYS A 488 18.13 -24.59 -6.35
N THR A 489 18.48 -23.43 -6.88
CA THR A 489 19.76 -22.77 -6.58
C THR A 489 19.62 -21.39 -5.97
N SER A 490 18.51 -20.68 -6.20
CA SER A 490 18.27 -19.39 -5.57
C SER A 490 18.05 -19.53 -4.06
N LYS A 491 18.65 -18.62 -3.31
CA LYS A 491 18.45 -18.58 -1.86
C LYS A 491 17.07 -18.07 -1.53
N VAL A 492 16.32 -18.84 -0.75
CA VAL A 492 15.02 -18.44 -0.22
C VAL A 492 15.03 -18.53 1.30
N ASN A 493 14.41 -17.55 1.97
CA ASN A 493 14.17 -17.58 3.40
C ASN A 493 12.70 -17.90 3.67
N LEU A 494 12.42 -19.07 4.24
CA LEU A 494 11.06 -19.51 4.58
C LEU A 494 10.74 -19.35 6.07
N ILE A 495 11.69 -18.84 6.85
CA ILE A 495 11.56 -18.73 8.30
C ILE A 495 11.62 -17.25 8.69
N ASN A 496 10.53 -16.73 9.18
CA ASN A 496 10.38 -15.35 9.65
C ASN A 496 11.03 -14.30 8.72
N ALA A 497 10.82 -14.46 7.41
CA ALA A 497 11.28 -13.50 6.42
C ALA A 497 10.43 -12.22 6.48
N PRO A 498 10.91 -11.08 5.96
CA PRO A 498 10.19 -9.82 5.95
C PRO A 498 8.77 -9.98 5.40
N ARG A 499 7.79 -9.38 6.10
CA ARG A 499 6.37 -9.41 5.71
C ARG A 499 5.88 -8.00 5.50
N ARG A 500 5.37 -7.68 4.30
CA ARG A 500 4.96 -6.35 3.90
C ARG A 500 3.97 -6.39 2.72
N ASP A 501 3.45 -5.26 2.30
CA ASP A 501 2.54 -5.17 1.14
C ASP A 501 3.18 -4.51 -0.11
N VAL A 502 4.39 -3.93 0.03
CA VAL A 502 5.16 -3.40 -1.10
C VAL A 502 6.61 -3.84 -1.02
N ALA A 503 7.14 -4.49 -2.06
CA ALA A 503 8.56 -4.84 -2.17
C ALA A 503 9.09 -4.61 -3.58
N THR A 504 10.36 -4.24 -3.69
CA THR A 504 10.97 -3.86 -4.97
C THR A 504 11.53 -5.07 -5.71
N VAL A 505 11.16 -5.26 -6.97
CA VAL A 505 11.89 -6.13 -7.90
C VAL A 505 13.19 -5.43 -8.26
N PRO A 506 14.37 -5.98 -7.93
CA PRO A 506 15.64 -5.37 -8.31
C PRO A 506 15.83 -5.37 -9.83
N ARG A 507 16.53 -4.37 -10.33
CA ARG A 507 16.94 -4.35 -11.74
C ARG A 507 17.66 -5.65 -12.12
N SER A 508 17.25 -6.28 -13.22
CA SER A 508 17.81 -7.56 -13.71
C SER A 508 17.79 -8.65 -12.63
N GLY A 509 16.82 -8.61 -11.77
CA GLY A 509 16.69 -9.49 -10.63
C GLY A 509 15.30 -10.09 -10.47
N TYR A 510 15.02 -10.59 -9.30
CA TYR A 510 13.72 -11.18 -8.98
C TYR A 510 13.24 -10.77 -7.59
N LEU A 511 11.93 -10.82 -7.45
CA LEU A 511 11.21 -10.77 -6.18
C LEU A 511 10.38 -12.05 -6.06
N ALA A 512 10.68 -12.86 -5.05
CA ALA A 512 9.94 -14.07 -4.72
C ALA A 512 9.11 -13.81 -3.46
N ILE A 513 7.80 -13.90 -3.57
CA ILE A 513 6.87 -13.66 -2.47
C ILE A 513 6.01 -14.89 -2.18
N ALA A 514 5.61 -15.03 -0.91
CA ALA A 514 4.62 -15.99 -0.47
C ALA A 514 3.49 -15.29 0.27
N PHE A 515 2.25 -15.66 0.03
CA PHE A 515 1.10 -15.14 0.75
C PHE A 515 0.10 -16.26 1.12
N LYS A 516 -0.67 -16.04 2.18
CA LYS A 516 -1.73 -16.98 2.57
C LYS A 516 -2.93 -16.86 1.63
N LYS A 517 -3.45 -17.99 1.16
CA LYS A 517 -4.70 -18.06 0.42
C LYS A 517 -5.89 -18.08 1.39
N ASP A 518 -6.17 -16.99 2.04
CA ASP A 518 -7.18 -16.88 3.08
C ASP A 518 -8.16 -15.70 2.90
N ASN A 519 -8.06 -15.00 1.75
CA ASN A 519 -8.87 -13.83 1.45
C ASN A 519 -9.49 -13.89 0.04
N PRO A 520 -10.59 -14.67 -0.16
CA PRO A 520 -11.24 -14.80 -1.46
C PRO A 520 -11.63 -13.44 -2.05
N GLY A 521 -11.14 -13.14 -3.26
CA GLY A 521 -11.37 -11.84 -3.90
C GLY A 521 -10.69 -11.71 -5.27
N SER A 522 -10.86 -10.55 -5.89
CA SER A 522 -10.09 -10.12 -7.06
C SER A 522 -9.15 -9.01 -6.63
N TRP A 523 -7.85 -9.30 -6.60
CA TRP A 523 -6.84 -8.46 -6.00
C TRP A 523 -5.83 -7.98 -7.03
N LEU A 524 -5.62 -6.67 -7.11
CA LEU A 524 -4.62 -6.10 -8.01
C LEU A 524 -3.21 -6.34 -7.45
N MET A 525 -2.26 -6.69 -8.32
CA MET A 525 -0.82 -6.67 -8.04
C MET A 525 -0.15 -5.83 -9.12
N HIS A 526 0.52 -4.74 -8.73
CA HIS A 526 1.04 -3.78 -9.70
C HIS A 526 2.34 -3.11 -9.24
N CYS A 527 3.11 -2.59 -10.19
CA CYS A 527 4.21 -1.69 -9.89
C CYS A 527 3.67 -0.36 -9.36
N HIS A 528 4.18 0.12 -8.23
CA HIS A 528 3.70 1.35 -7.57
C HIS A 528 4.31 2.64 -8.15
N ILE A 529 5.14 2.56 -9.18
CA ILE A 529 5.50 3.73 -9.99
C ILE A 529 4.29 4.09 -10.85
N ALA A 530 3.69 5.27 -10.63
CA ALA A 530 2.44 5.65 -11.26
C ALA A 530 2.47 5.55 -12.80
N TRP A 531 3.57 5.99 -13.43
CA TRP A 531 3.76 5.86 -14.87
C TRP A 531 3.69 4.43 -15.36
N HIS A 532 4.29 3.49 -14.60
CA HIS A 532 4.35 2.08 -14.95
C HIS A 532 2.98 1.41 -14.77
N ALA A 533 2.27 1.72 -13.67
CA ALA A 533 0.91 1.24 -13.45
C ALA A 533 0.02 1.66 -14.61
N SER A 534 -0.01 2.96 -14.95
CA SER A 534 -0.77 3.49 -16.09
C SER A 534 -0.33 2.92 -17.44
N GLN A 535 0.90 2.39 -17.56
CA GLN A 535 1.41 1.68 -18.73
C GLN A 535 1.12 0.17 -18.71
N GLY A 536 0.22 -0.30 -17.85
CA GLY A 536 -0.25 -1.68 -17.79
C GLY A 536 0.61 -2.65 -17.01
N PHE A 537 1.52 -2.14 -16.13
CA PHE A 537 2.41 -2.97 -15.33
C PHE A 537 1.71 -3.56 -14.12
N ALA A 538 0.74 -4.42 -14.37
CA ALA A 538 -0.09 -5.04 -13.36
C ALA A 538 -0.67 -6.38 -13.83
N LEU A 539 -1.15 -7.15 -12.86
CA LEU A 539 -1.99 -8.34 -13.03
C LEU A 539 -3.07 -8.36 -11.94
N GLN A 540 -4.07 -9.21 -12.10
CA GLN A 540 -5.09 -9.46 -11.11
C GLN A 540 -4.96 -10.89 -10.58
N VAL A 541 -4.88 -11.06 -9.26
CA VAL A 541 -4.98 -12.36 -8.61
C VAL A 541 -6.45 -12.59 -8.26
N VAL A 542 -7.09 -13.57 -8.91
CA VAL A 542 -8.41 -14.05 -8.51
C VAL A 542 -8.21 -15.22 -7.56
N GLU A 543 -8.37 -14.93 -6.26
CA GLU A 543 -8.16 -15.90 -5.21
C GLU A 543 -9.47 -16.61 -4.85
N SER A 544 -9.45 -17.95 -4.90
CA SER A 544 -10.58 -18.79 -4.45
C SER A 544 -11.91 -18.37 -5.06
N GLU A 545 -11.98 -18.26 -6.39
CA GLU A 545 -13.12 -17.74 -7.17
C GLU A 545 -14.47 -18.28 -6.67
N SER A 546 -14.53 -19.59 -6.41
CA SER A 546 -15.75 -20.26 -5.92
C SER A 546 -16.27 -19.75 -4.57
N ARG A 547 -15.44 -19.04 -3.79
CA ARG A 547 -15.76 -18.51 -2.45
C ARG A 547 -16.06 -17.02 -2.46
N ILE A 548 -15.74 -16.30 -3.53
CA ILE A 548 -15.87 -14.83 -3.62
C ILE A 548 -17.31 -14.40 -3.36
N SER A 549 -18.29 -15.04 -4.00
CA SER A 549 -19.70 -14.65 -3.85
C SER A 549 -20.21 -14.74 -2.40
N ALA A 550 -19.66 -15.65 -1.59
CA ALA A 550 -20.02 -15.78 -0.18
C ALA A 550 -19.26 -14.77 0.71
N ALA A 551 -18.13 -14.23 0.25
CA ALA A 551 -17.33 -13.26 0.98
C ALA A 551 -17.84 -11.81 0.79
N ILE A 552 -18.53 -11.51 -0.30
CA ILE A 552 -19.04 -10.16 -0.61
C ILE A 552 -20.32 -9.87 0.19
N ALA A 553 -20.29 -8.82 1.00
CA ALA A 553 -21.40 -8.44 1.87
C ALA A 553 -22.48 -7.61 1.15
N ASP A 554 -22.11 -6.73 0.23
CA ASP A 554 -23.03 -5.82 -0.45
C ASP A 554 -22.80 -5.74 -1.97
N LYS A 555 -23.40 -6.69 -2.70
CA LYS A 555 -23.39 -6.65 -4.18
C LYS A 555 -24.08 -5.40 -4.75
N ARG A 556 -25.06 -4.81 -4.04
CA ARG A 556 -25.85 -3.69 -4.58
C ARG A 556 -25.01 -2.44 -4.74
N ILE A 557 -24.07 -2.18 -3.83
CA ILE A 557 -23.21 -1.01 -3.97
C ILE A 557 -22.41 -1.05 -5.28
N LEU A 558 -21.99 -2.25 -5.72
CA LEU A 558 -21.29 -2.43 -6.98
C LEU A 558 -22.21 -2.16 -8.17
N THR A 559 -23.39 -2.79 -8.19
CA THR A 559 -24.34 -2.63 -9.31
C THR A 559 -24.87 -1.21 -9.41
N ASP A 560 -25.16 -0.54 -8.29
CA ASP A 560 -25.66 0.83 -8.29
C ASP A 560 -24.57 1.82 -8.75
N THR A 561 -23.32 1.63 -8.32
CA THR A 561 -22.18 2.45 -8.76
C THR A 561 -21.93 2.25 -10.25
N CYS A 562 -21.95 1.00 -10.75
CA CYS A 562 -21.77 0.74 -12.18
C CYS A 562 -22.93 1.31 -13.01
N ALA A 563 -24.16 1.25 -12.54
CA ALA A 563 -25.30 1.89 -13.21
C ALA A 563 -25.13 3.41 -13.31
N ALA A 564 -24.65 4.07 -12.25
CA ALA A 564 -24.39 5.50 -12.23
C ALA A 564 -23.21 5.86 -13.17
N TRP A 565 -22.13 5.08 -13.13
CA TRP A 565 -20.97 5.26 -14.01
C TRP A 565 -21.35 5.10 -15.49
N ASN A 566 -22.04 4.02 -15.87
CA ASN A 566 -22.46 3.74 -17.25
C ASN A 566 -23.39 4.82 -17.80
N LYS A 567 -24.25 5.39 -16.94
CA LYS A 567 -25.08 6.53 -17.31
C LYS A 567 -24.25 7.78 -17.59
N TYR A 568 -23.19 8.03 -16.82
CA TYR A 568 -22.30 9.16 -17.00
C TYR A 568 -21.41 8.96 -18.25
N SER A 569 -20.73 7.82 -18.39
CA SER A 569 -19.79 7.53 -19.47
C SER A 569 -20.43 7.53 -20.86
N ALA A 570 -21.70 7.15 -20.95
CA ALA A 570 -22.48 7.23 -22.20
C ALA A 570 -22.58 8.65 -22.79
N HIS A 571 -22.44 9.69 -21.96
CA HIS A 571 -22.55 11.11 -22.37
C HIS A 571 -21.19 11.82 -22.34
N ALA A 572 -20.23 11.30 -21.61
CA ALA A 572 -18.89 11.83 -21.45
C ALA A 572 -17.88 10.68 -21.53
N PRO A 573 -17.72 10.05 -22.70
CA PRO A 573 -16.82 8.91 -22.84
C PRO A 573 -15.39 9.35 -22.54
N TRP A 574 -14.76 8.66 -21.59
CA TRP A 574 -13.36 8.84 -21.27
C TRP A 574 -12.51 8.07 -22.30
N PRO A 575 -11.59 8.73 -23.01
CA PRO A 575 -10.68 7.97 -23.87
C PRO A 575 -9.72 7.17 -22.97
N MET A 576 -9.88 5.85 -22.94
CA MET A 576 -8.92 4.94 -22.31
C MET A 576 -7.64 4.93 -23.16
N ASP A 577 -6.67 5.77 -22.78
CA ASP A 577 -5.34 5.81 -23.40
C ASP A 577 -4.22 5.32 -22.46
N ASP A 578 -4.62 4.65 -21.39
CA ASP A 578 -3.79 4.01 -20.39
C ASP A 578 -4.39 2.68 -19.89
N SER A 579 -3.83 2.08 -18.84
CA SER A 579 -4.31 0.79 -18.29
C SER A 579 -5.64 0.87 -17.54
N GLY A 580 -6.04 2.05 -17.10
CA GLY A 580 -7.23 2.28 -16.28
C GLY A 580 -6.99 2.27 -14.76
N ILE A 581 -5.75 1.99 -14.29
CA ILE A 581 -5.40 1.97 -12.86
C ILE A 581 -4.38 3.04 -12.48
#